data_783c9130b5f78a3199b910d3df495745
#
_entry.id   783c9130b5f78a3199b910d3df495745
#
_cell.length_a   1.000
_cell.length_b   1.000
_cell.length_c   1.000
_cell.angle_alpha   90.00
_cell.angle_beta   90.00
_cell.angle_gamma   90.00
#
_symmetry.space_group_name_H-M   'P 1'
#
loop_
_entity.id
_entity.type
_entity.pdbx_description
1 polymer ?
#
loop_
_entity_poly.entity_id
_entity_poly.type
_entity_poly.pdbx_seq_one_letter_code
_entity_poly.pdbx_strand_id
1 'polypeptide(L)'
;MFETEFVSALKLIDMGVPRWRLKGSYAGATGYPQFMPSVVLRLRADGDGDGYGDIWRSEADGLASIANYLRNAGWKPGVPWGAAARVPATLNRAAIRSTLRAPRCERVYARHSRWLTVAQWRSLGVVQYGNRLRDTEVASLIEPDGPNGTAYLLTGNYRAILDYNCSNFYALSVGLLADAIVRR
;
A
#
# COMPACT_ATOMS: atom_id res chain seq x y z
N MET A 1 9.24 18.82 7.10
CA MET A 1 8.31 18.21 6.11
C MET A 1 7.81 19.26 5.12
N PHE A 2 7.11 20.32 5.53
CA PHE A 2 6.56 21.33 4.60
C PHE A 2 7.63 22.08 3.80
N GLU A 3 8.76 22.46 4.39
CA GLU A 3 9.86 23.13 3.70
C GLU A 3 10.41 22.29 2.54
N THR A 4 10.67 21.02 2.76
CA THR A 4 11.15 20.08 1.72
C THR A 4 10.16 19.96 0.57
N GLU A 5 8.88 19.87 0.86
CA GLU A 5 7.84 19.77 -0.17
C GLU A 5 7.65 21.09 -0.92
N PHE A 6 7.77 22.23 -0.23
CA PHE A 6 7.73 23.54 -0.87
C PHE A 6 8.90 23.73 -1.86
N VAL A 7 10.13 23.41 -1.45
CA VAL A 7 11.29 23.44 -2.35
C VAL A 7 11.10 22.50 -3.54
N SER A 8 10.53 21.31 -3.31
CA SER A 8 10.23 20.35 -4.38
C SER A 8 9.18 20.90 -5.35
N ALA A 9 8.17 21.63 -4.86
CA ALA A 9 7.18 22.29 -5.70
C ALA A 9 7.81 23.40 -6.58
N LEU A 10 8.73 24.19 -6.03
CA LEU A 10 9.48 25.18 -6.81
C LEU A 10 10.31 24.52 -7.92
N LYS A 11 10.98 23.39 -7.64
CA LYS A 11 11.71 22.62 -8.66
C LYS A 11 10.80 22.12 -9.77
N LEU A 12 9.57 21.69 -9.46
CA LEU A 12 8.60 21.31 -10.50
C LEU A 12 8.24 22.50 -11.40
N ILE A 13 8.11 23.71 -10.85
CA ILE A 13 7.88 24.93 -11.64
C ILE A 13 9.08 25.21 -12.55
N ASP A 14 10.30 25.13 -12.05
CA ASP A 14 11.53 25.31 -12.83
C ASP A 14 11.63 24.28 -13.97
N MET A 15 11.07 23.08 -13.79
CA MET A 15 10.97 22.04 -14.81
C MET A 15 9.80 22.23 -15.79
N GLY A 16 9.12 23.38 -15.72
CA GLY A 16 8.04 23.73 -16.65
C GLY A 16 6.64 23.31 -16.23
N VAL A 17 6.44 22.79 -15.02
CA VAL A 17 5.08 22.51 -14.50
C VAL A 17 4.40 23.85 -14.16
N PRO A 18 3.29 24.22 -14.81
CA PRO A 18 2.63 25.48 -14.53
C PRO A 18 2.13 25.53 -13.08
N ARG A 19 2.33 26.66 -12.41
CA ARG A 19 1.93 26.86 -11.01
C ARG A 19 0.48 26.47 -10.73
N TRP A 20 -0.44 26.72 -11.65
CA TRP A 20 -1.86 26.41 -11.49
C TRP A 20 -2.16 24.90 -11.46
N ARG A 21 -1.25 24.03 -11.97
CA ARG A 21 -1.35 22.58 -11.88
C ARG A 21 -0.95 22.04 -10.50
N LEU A 22 -0.15 22.78 -9.75
CA LEU A 22 0.29 22.38 -8.41
C LEU A 22 -0.78 22.61 -7.34
N LYS A 23 -2.04 22.86 -7.73
CA LYS A 23 -3.17 22.82 -6.81
C LYS A 23 -3.29 21.40 -6.23
N GLY A 24 -3.41 21.32 -4.92
CA GLY A 24 -3.40 20.03 -4.24
C GLY A 24 -4.15 20.05 -2.92
N SER A 25 -3.96 19.00 -2.15
CA SER A 25 -4.50 18.88 -0.79
C SER A 25 -3.86 19.91 0.16
N TYR A 26 -4.41 20.04 1.36
CA TYR A 26 -3.83 20.87 2.43
C TYR A 26 -2.35 20.56 2.69
N ALA A 27 -1.94 19.30 2.59
CA ALA A 27 -0.55 18.88 2.77
C ALA A 27 0.33 19.04 1.53
N GLY A 28 -0.25 19.44 0.36
CA GLY A 28 0.47 19.64 -0.89
C GLY A 28 0.46 18.45 -1.85
N ALA A 29 -0.31 17.39 -1.57
CA ALA A 29 -0.45 16.27 -2.50
C ALA A 29 -1.19 16.71 -3.76
N THR A 30 -0.69 16.34 -4.96
CA THR A 30 -1.14 16.88 -6.25
C THR A 30 -1.28 15.81 -7.33
N GLY A 31 -2.03 16.13 -8.39
CA GLY A 31 -2.28 15.26 -9.53
C GLY A 31 -3.21 14.08 -9.24
N TYR A 32 -3.48 13.25 -10.24
CA TYR A 32 -4.31 12.04 -10.10
C TYR A 32 -3.82 11.13 -8.95
N PRO A 33 -2.50 10.83 -8.83
CA PRO A 33 -2.03 9.96 -7.76
C PRO A 33 -1.97 10.63 -6.38
N GLN A 34 -2.27 11.93 -6.27
CA GLN A 34 -2.13 12.69 -5.01
C GLN A 34 -0.73 12.52 -4.40
N PHE A 35 0.30 12.65 -5.22
CA PHE A 35 1.68 12.59 -4.78
C PHE A 35 2.13 13.90 -4.14
N MET A 36 2.98 13.80 -3.12
CA MET A 36 3.73 14.94 -2.61
C MET A 36 4.73 15.42 -3.68
N PRO A 37 5.04 16.72 -3.78
CA PRO A 37 5.96 17.26 -4.79
C PRO A 37 7.30 16.52 -4.89
N SER A 38 7.89 16.13 -3.76
CA SER A 38 9.12 15.33 -3.73
C SER A 38 8.95 13.94 -4.35
N VAL A 39 7.78 13.34 -4.21
CA VAL A 39 7.44 12.05 -4.82
C VAL A 39 7.24 12.23 -6.32
N VAL A 40 6.58 13.30 -6.77
CA VAL A 40 6.42 13.62 -8.20
C VAL A 40 7.79 13.73 -8.89
N LEU A 41 8.71 14.49 -8.31
CA LEU A 41 10.07 14.63 -8.86
C LEU A 41 10.79 13.29 -9.07
N ARG A 42 10.55 12.34 -8.17
CA ARG A 42 11.28 11.08 -8.13
C ARG A 42 10.62 9.95 -8.87
N LEU A 43 9.28 9.89 -8.87
CA LEU A 43 8.54 8.67 -9.24
C LEU A 43 7.47 8.88 -10.33
N ARG A 44 7.24 10.11 -10.83
CA ARG A 44 6.36 10.26 -11.99
C ARG A 44 6.90 9.46 -13.18
N ALA A 45 6.03 8.89 -13.95
CA ALA A 45 6.37 8.05 -15.08
C ALA A 45 5.50 8.41 -16.28
N ASP A 46 6.05 8.27 -17.47
CA ASP A 46 5.36 8.34 -18.75
C ASP A 46 4.69 6.99 -19.01
N GLY A 47 3.37 6.98 -19.08
CA GLY A 47 2.56 5.79 -19.29
C GLY A 47 1.94 5.71 -20.68
N ASP A 48 1.87 6.82 -21.41
CA ASP A 48 1.34 6.89 -22.76
C ASP A 48 2.44 7.01 -23.85
N GLY A 49 3.70 7.21 -23.46
CA GLY A 49 4.85 7.20 -24.35
C GLY A 49 5.11 8.52 -25.06
N ASP A 50 4.55 9.63 -24.56
CA ASP A 50 4.73 10.96 -25.15
C ASP A 50 6.06 11.64 -24.75
N GLY A 51 6.85 11.00 -23.85
CA GLY A 51 8.13 11.48 -23.34
C GLY A 51 8.01 12.35 -22.09
N TYR A 52 6.80 12.53 -21.53
CA TYR A 52 6.58 13.37 -20.37
C TYR A 52 5.56 12.75 -19.39
N GLY A 53 5.89 12.63 -18.13
CA GLY A 53 4.98 12.12 -17.11
C GLY A 53 4.02 13.21 -16.60
N ASP A 54 2.87 13.41 -17.26
CA ASP A 54 1.85 14.40 -16.88
C ASP A 54 0.79 13.81 -15.94
N ILE A 55 1.12 13.68 -14.68
CA ILE A 55 0.20 13.14 -13.66
C ILE A 55 -1.05 13.99 -13.40
N TRP A 56 -1.17 15.15 -14.01
CA TRP A 56 -2.31 16.07 -13.84
C TRP A 56 -3.36 15.95 -14.96
N ARG A 57 -2.99 15.43 -16.14
CA ARG A 57 -3.85 15.39 -17.33
C ARG A 57 -3.90 14.03 -17.99
N SER A 58 -2.86 13.21 -17.88
CA SER A 58 -2.80 11.85 -18.43
C SER A 58 -3.14 10.83 -17.33
N GLU A 59 -4.24 10.11 -17.49
CA GLU A 59 -4.60 8.99 -16.61
C GLU A 59 -3.57 7.85 -16.72
N ALA A 60 -3.04 7.63 -17.93
CA ALA A 60 -2.01 6.63 -18.19
C ALA A 60 -0.75 6.93 -17.36
N ASP A 61 -0.29 8.20 -17.34
CA ASP A 61 0.86 8.62 -16.54
C ASP A 61 0.58 8.54 -15.04
N GLY A 62 -0.64 8.91 -14.65
CA GLY A 62 -1.09 8.76 -13.27
C GLY A 62 -0.98 7.29 -12.80
N LEU A 63 -1.49 6.36 -13.60
CA LEU A 63 -1.44 4.92 -13.31
C LEU A 63 -0.01 4.37 -13.37
N ALA A 64 0.78 4.75 -14.38
CA ALA A 64 2.18 4.36 -14.49
C ALA A 64 3.00 4.88 -13.30
N SER A 65 2.74 6.10 -12.85
CA SER A 65 3.39 6.70 -11.67
C SER A 65 3.04 5.95 -10.39
N ILE A 66 1.76 5.55 -10.20
CA ILE A 66 1.34 4.72 -9.06
C ILE A 66 2.05 3.35 -9.11
N ALA A 67 2.10 2.71 -10.28
CA ALA A 67 2.79 1.44 -10.45
C ALA A 67 4.29 1.57 -10.13
N ASN A 68 4.94 2.65 -10.58
CA ASN A 68 6.33 2.95 -10.28
C ASN A 68 6.55 3.18 -8.78
N TYR A 69 5.62 3.88 -8.11
CA TYR A 69 5.65 4.04 -6.65
C TYR A 69 5.60 2.70 -5.93
N LEU A 70 4.60 1.86 -6.25
CA LEU A 70 4.44 0.55 -5.62
C LEU A 70 5.66 -0.34 -5.85
N ARG A 71 6.22 -0.35 -7.07
CA ARG A 71 7.48 -1.05 -7.38
C ARG A 71 8.62 -0.56 -6.50
N ASN A 72 8.79 0.76 -6.35
CA ASN A 72 9.83 1.35 -5.50
C ASN A 72 9.61 1.05 -4.01
N ALA A 73 8.37 0.88 -3.58
CA ALA A 73 8.00 0.46 -2.23
C ALA A 73 8.15 -1.06 -1.99
N GLY A 74 8.66 -1.81 -2.98
CA GLY A 74 8.95 -3.23 -2.86
C GLY A 74 7.82 -4.18 -3.30
N TRP A 75 6.88 -3.69 -4.12
CA TRP A 75 5.85 -4.56 -4.71
C TRP A 75 6.48 -5.70 -5.51
N LYS A 76 6.02 -6.92 -5.27
CA LYS A 76 6.44 -8.13 -5.95
C LYS A 76 5.35 -8.62 -6.92
N PRO A 77 5.58 -8.58 -8.25
CA PRO A 77 4.63 -9.13 -9.21
C PRO A 77 4.33 -10.60 -8.94
N GLY A 78 3.07 -11.00 -9.16
CA GLY A 78 2.63 -12.38 -8.97
C GLY A 78 2.39 -12.80 -7.51
N VAL A 79 2.65 -11.93 -6.53
CA VAL A 79 2.29 -12.15 -5.12
C VAL A 79 1.01 -11.37 -4.83
N PRO A 80 -0.07 -11.99 -4.33
CA PRO A 80 -1.25 -11.25 -3.89
C PRO A 80 -0.92 -10.28 -2.74
N TRP A 81 -1.70 -9.20 -2.60
CA TRP A 81 -1.56 -8.28 -1.46
C TRP A 81 -1.89 -8.95 -0.12
N GLY A 82 -2.75 -9.95 -0.15
CA GLY A 82 -3.19 -10.71 1.01
C GLY A 82 -4.27 -11.71 0.65
N ALA A 83 -4.79 -12.39 1.66
CA ALA A 83 -5.92 -13.29 1.57
C ALA A 83 -6.82 -13.14 2.78
N ALA A 84 -8.14 -13.24 2.59
CA ALA A 84 -9.07 -13.38 3.70
C ALA A 84 -8.78 -14.66 4.47
N ALA A 85 -9.00 -14.66 5.78
CA ALA A 85 -8.70 -15.79 6.63
C ALA A 85 -9.76 -15.99 7.72
N ARG A 86 -9.95 -17.25 8.10
CA ARG A 86 -10.69 -17.64 9.31
C ARG A 86 -9.69 -17.91 10.42
N VAL A 87 -9.93 -17.33 11.58
CA VAL A 87 -9.06 -17.44 12.76
C VAL A 87 -9.81 -18.22 13.84
N PRO A 88 -9.22 -19.30 14.39
CA PRO A 88 -9.88 -20.04 15.46
C PRO A 88 -9.97 -19.20 16.72
N ALA A 89 -11.05 -19.37 17.49
CA ALA A 89 -11.24 -18.67 18.76
C ALA A 89 -10.12 -18.98 19.76
N THR A 90 -9.51 -20.16 19.64
CA THR A 90 -8.41 -20.65 20.49
C THR A 90 -7.05 -20.04 20.17
N LEU A 91 -6.93 -19.20 19.09
CA LEU A 91 -5.66 -18.60 18.75
C LEU A 91 -5.14 -17.71 19.88
N ASN A 92 -3.93 -17.98 20.35
CA ASN A 92 -3.26 -17.13 21.34
C ASN A 92 -2.74 -15.86 20.68
N ARG A 93 -3.56 -14.79 20.68
CA ARG A 93 -3.26 -13.49 20.08
C ARG A 93 -2.07 -12.78 20.73
N ALA A 94 -1.82 -13.04 22.02
CA ALA A 94 -0.65 -12.50 22.71
C ALA A 94 0.65 -13.09 22.15
N ALA A 95 0.68 -14.39 21.87
CA ALA A 95 1.84 -15.08 21.34
C ALA A 95 2.22 -14.68 19.91
N ILE A 96 1.27 -14.13 19.13
CA ILE A 96 1.51 -13.68 17.76
C ILE A 96 1.71 -12.17 17.65
N ARG A 97 1.69 -11.44 18.73
CA ARG A 97 1.85 -9.98 18.72
C ARG A 97 3.19 -9.59 18.09
N SER A 98 3.17 -8.56 17.24
CA SER A 98 4.39 -8.00 16.68
C SER A 98 5.15 -7.22 17.75
N THR A 99 6.46 -7.42 17.79
CA THR A 99 7.40 -6.62 18.58
C THR A 99 8.17 -5.62 17.72
N LEU A 100 7.93 -5.61 16.40
CA LEU A 100 8.59 -4.71 15.47
C LEU A 100 8.07 -3.29 15.63
N ARG A 101 8.99 -2.35 15.83
CA ARG A 101 8.70 -0.92 15.76
C ARG A 101 8.93 -0.45 14.33
N ALA A 102 7.88 0.00 13.68
CA ALA A 102 7.99 0.57 12.34
C ALA A 102 8.41 2.05 12.45
N PRO A 103 9.41 2.50 11.67
CA PRO A 103 9.86 3.90 11.69
C PRO A 103 8.80 4.87 11.17
N ARG A 104 7.87 4.36 10.35
CA ARG A 104 6.69 5.08 9.82
C ARG A 104 5.44 4.27 10.13
N CYS A 105 4.30 4.95 10.27
CA CYS A 105 2.99 4.29 10.46
C CYS A 105 2.92 3.37 11.70
N GLU A 106 3.62 3.68 12.78
CA GLU A 106 3.74 2.83 13.98
C GLU A 106 2.38 2.33 14.48
N ARG A 107 1.38 3.24 14.62
CA ARG A 107 0.03 2.89 15.07
C ARG A 107 -0.70 1.91 14.15
N VAL A 108 -0.39 1.96 12.85
CA VAL A 108 -0.97 1.07 11.85
C VAL A 108 -0.37 -0.33 11.99
N TYR A 109 0.96 -0.40 12.05
CA TYR A 109 1.67 -1.67 12.21
C TYR A 109 1.49 -2.31 13.59
N ALA A 110 1.21 -1.55 14.63
CA ALA A 110 0.90 -2.08 15.96
C ALA A 110 -0.36 -2.98 15.97
N ARG A 111 -1.22 -2.87 14.96
CA ARG A 111 -2.41 -3.72 14.79
C ARG A 111 -2.12 -5.02 14.03
N HIS A 112 -0.92 -5.19 13.50
CA HIS A 112 -0.51 -6.39 12.76
C HIS A 112 0.15 -7.38 13.72
N SER A 113 -0.01 -8.67 13.42
CA SER A 113 0.74 -9.72 14.10
C SER A 113 2.22 -9.72 13.67
N ARG A 114 3.02 -10.56 14.31
CA ARG A 114 4.33 -10.94 13.78
C ARG A 114 4.17 -11.65 12.44
N TRP A 115 5.27 -11.68 11.68
CA TRP A 115 5.34 -12.35 10.38
C TRP A 115 5.59 -13.84 10.56
N LEU A 116 4.73 -14.66 9.95
CA LEU A 116 4.87 -16.12 9.89
C LEU A 116 4.62 -16.59 8.47
N THR A 117 5.14 -17.77 8.10
CA THR A 117 4.77 -18.39 6.83
C THR A 117 3.30 -18.83 6.87
N VAL A 118 2.67 -18.92 5.70
CA VAL A 118 1.29 -19.41 5.58
C VAL A 118 1.17 -20.83 6.16
N ALA A 119 2.18 -21.68 5.98
CA ALA A 119 2.23 -23.00 6.61
C ALA A 119 2.20 -22.91 8.14
N GLN A 120 2.93 -21.99 8.74
CA GLN A 120 2.91 -21.74 10.19
C GLN A 120 1.56 -21.19 10.65
N TRP A 121 0.94 -20.27 9.88
CA TRP A 121 -0.41 -19.82 10.18
C TRP A 121 -1.41 -20.96 10.19
N ARG A 122 -1.32 -21.86 9.20
CA ARG A 122 -2.17 -23.04 9.13
C ARG A 122 -1.97 -23.99 10.32
N SER A 123 -0.74 -24.19 10.78
CA SER A 123 -0.49 -25.00 11.98
C SER A 123 -1.08 -24.40 13.26
N LEU A 124 -1.31 -23.07 13.28
CA LEU A 124 -2.03 -22.37 14.34
C LEU A 124 -3.57 -22.37 14.13
N GLY A 125 -4.06 -23.08 13.11
CA GLY A 125 -5.49 -23.17 12.79
C GLY A 125 -6.04 -22.00 11.96
N VAL A 126 -5.22 -21.08 11.49
CA VAL A 126 -5.63 -19.98 10.62
C VAL A 126 -5.74 -20.50 9.18
N VAL A 127 -6.94 -20.42 8.60
CA VAL A 127 -7.24 -20.94 7.25
C VAL A 127 -7.58 -19.80 6.30
N GLN A 128 -6.78 -19.63 5.26
CA GLN A 128 -7.04 -18.67 4.19
C GLN A 128 -8.17 -19.11 3.26
N TYR A 129 -8.88 -18.14 2.69
CA TYR A 129 -9.86 -18.34 1.62
C TYR A 129 -9.84 -17.17 0.63
N GLY A 130 -10.44 -17.35 -0.55
CA GLY A 130 -10.35 -16.38 -1.63
C GLY A 130 -8.98 -16.43 -2.35
N ASN A 131 -8.19 -15.38 -2.28
CA ASN A 131 -6.84 -15.38 -2.82
C ASN A 131 -5.97 -16.46 -2.17
N ARG A 132 -5.16 -17.14 -2.96
CA ARG A 132 -4.34 -18.23 -2.47
C ARG A 132 -2.89 -17.81 -2.34
N LEU A 133 -2.42 -17.69 -1.11
CA LEU A 133 -1.02 -17.51 -0.78
C LEU A 133 -0.32 -18.87 -0.73
N ARG A 134 0.92 -18.94 -1.19
CA ARG A 134 1.73 -20.17 -1.10
C ARG A 134 2.12 -20.43 0.35
N ASP A 135 2.35 -21.67 0.70
CA ASP A 135 2.73 -22.10 2.06
C ASP A 135 4.02 -21.44 2.55
N THR A 136 4.94 -21.12 1.63
CA THR A 136 6.22 -20.47 1.92
C THR A 136 6.10 -18.94 1.98
N GLU A 137 4.97 -18.37 1.56
CA GLU A 137 4.77 -16.92 1.62
C GLU A 137 4.69 -16.47 3.08
N VAL A 138 5.34 -15.35 3.36
CA VAL A 138 5.36 -14.77 4.71
C VAL A 138 4.28 -13.70 4.81
N ALA A 139 3.43 -13.81 5.81
CA ALA A 139 2.31 -12.90 6.02
C ALA A 139 2.15 -12.50 7.49
N SER A 140 1.58 -11.34 7.71
CA SER A 140 1.08 -10.90 9.03
C SER A 140 -0.44 -11.01 9.07
N LEU A 141 -1.01 -11.27 10.23
CA LEU A 141 -2.45 -11.31 10.45
C LEU A 141 -2.96 -9.94 10.91
N ILE A 142 -4.10 -9.53 10.39
CA ILE A 142 -4.89 -8.42 10.94
C ILE A 142 -6.36 -8.85 11.11
N GLU A 143 -6.98 -8.37 12.17
CA GLU A 143 -8.40 -8.49 12.47
C GLU A 143 -8.97 -7.05 12.58
N PRO A 144 -9.33 -6.40 11.45
CA PRO A 144 -9.68 -4.98 11.44
C PRO A 144 -10.88 -4.65 12.31
N ASP A 145 -11.89 -5.55 12.32
CA ASP A 145 -13.14 -5.43 13.08
C ASP A 145 -13.16 -6.31 14.34
N GLY A 146 -11.98 -6.76 14.77
CA GLY A 146 -11.82 -7.62 15.94
C GLY A 146 -12.00 -9.12 15.64
N PRO A 147 -11.98 -9.96 16.70
CA PRO A 147 -11.85 -11.42 16.56
C PRO A 147 -13.06 -12.12 15.93
N ASN A 148 -14.20 -11.44 15.84
CA ASN A 148 -15.42 -11.98 15.23
C ASN A 148 -15.65 -11.48 13.79
N GLY A 149 -14.79 -10.58 13.31
CA GLY A 149 -14.84 -10.06 11.95
C GLY A 149 -14.00 -10.86 10.97
N THR A 150 -13.98 -10.43 9.72
CA THR A 150 -13.09 -11.00 8.71
C THR A 150 -11.64 -10.66 9.04
N ALA A 151 -10.80 -11.68 9.14
CA ALA A 151 -9.36 -11.51 9.27
C ALA A 151 -8.68 -11.58 7.91
N TYR A 152 -7.45 -11.07 7.83
CA TYR A 152 -6.65 -11.10 6.60
C TYR A 152 -5.20 -11.48 6.91
N LEU A 153 -4.63 -12.37 6.09
CA LEU A 153 -3.20 -12.61 5.99
C LEU A 153 -2.64 -11.63 4.95
N LEU A 154 -1.73 -10.77 5.35
CA LEU A 154 -1.21 -9.63 4.60
C LEU A 154 0.24 -9.88 4.21
N THR A 155 0.55 -9.83 2.93
CA THR A 155 1.91 -10.03 2.40
C THR A 155 2.75 -8.74 2.38
N GLY A 156 3.98 -8.83 1.85
CA GLY A 156 4.82 -7.66 1.60
C GLY A 156 4.18 -6.62 0.67
N ASN A 157 3.32 -7.06 -0.27
CA ASN A 157 2.62 -6.16 -1.18
C ASN A 157 1.60 -5.26 -0.45
N TYR A 158 0.98 -5.74 0.61
CA TYR A 158 0.14 -4.88 1.45
C TYR A 158 0.96 -3.75 2.10
N ARG A 159 2.22 -4.03 2.48
CA ARG A 159 3.11 -2.99 3.02
C ARG A 159 3.43 -1.91 1.99
N ALA A 160 3.57 -2.28 0.71
CA ALA A 160 3.75 -1.29 -0.36
C ALA A 160 2.55 -0.34 -0.47
N ILE A 161 1.32 -0.86 -0.29
CA ILE A 161 0.13 -0.01 -0.24
C ILE A 161 0.11 0.87 1.02
N LEU A 162 0.53 0.33 2.18
CA LEU A 162 0.64 1.12 3.42
C LEU A 162 1.72 2.21 3.34
N ASP A 163 2.78 2.00 2.56
CA ASP A 163 3.80 3.04 2.33
C ASP A 163 3.22 4.24 1.57
N TYR A 164 2.28 3.96 0.64
CA TYR A 164 1.53 4.98 -0.07
C TYR A 164 0.62 5.78 0.87
N ASN A 165 -0.17 5.08 1.69
CA ASN A 165 -1.07 5.69 2.66
C ASN A 165 -1.11 4.88 3.96
N CYS A 166 -0.69 5.49 5.08
CA CYS A 166 -0.63 4.90 6.41
C CYS A 166 -2.02 4.61 7.03
N SER A 167 -2.86 3.86 6.32
CA SER A 167 -4.19 3.46 6.81
C SER A 167 -4.50 2.01 6.43
N ASN A 168 -4.78 1.17 7.43
CA ASN A 168 -5.23 -0.20 7.16
C ASN A 168 -6.55 -0.25 6.39
N PHE A 169 -7.48 0.66 6.67
CA PHE A 169 -8.74 0.71 5.92
C PHE A 169 -8.52 1.09 4.47
N TYR A 170 -7.66 2.08 4.20
CA TYR A 170 -7.27 2.44 2.84
C TYR A 170 -6.64 1.24 2.12
N ALA A 171 -5.64 0.61 2.71
CA ALA A 171 -4.92 -0.48 2.07
C ALA A 171 -5.80 -1.72 1.83
N LEU A 172 -6.71 -2.05 2.77
CA LEU A 172 -7.70 -3.10 2.57
C LEU A 172 -8.68 -2.75 1.45
N SER A 173 -9.19 -1.51 1.40
CA SER A 173 -10.10 -1.07 0.34
C SER A 173 -9.46 -1.16 -1.03
N VAL A 174 -8.20 -0.74 -1.17
CA VAL A 174 -7.44 -0.85 -2.43
C VAL A 174 -7.28 -2.32 -2.84
N GLY A 175 -6.85 -3.18 -1.93
CA GLY A 175 -6.66 -4.61 -2.22
C GLY A 175 -7.96 -5.32 -2.59
N LEU A 176 -9.03 -5.09 -1.83
CA LEU A 176 -10.34 -5.69 -2.08
C LEU A 176 -10.97 -5.19 -3.39
N LEU A 177 -10.80 -3.90 -3.71
CA LEU A 177 -11.27 -3.32 -4.97
C LEU A 177 -10.50 -3.93 -6.15
N ALA A 178 -9.18 -4.06 -6.06
CA ALA A 178 -8.38 -4.69 -7.09
C ALA A 178 -8.84 -6.13 -7.35
N ASP A 179 -9.08 -6.93 -6.30
CA ASP A 179 -9.62 -8.28 -6.43
C ASP A 179 -11.01 -8.31 -7.09
N ALA A 180 -11.87 -7.34 -6.78
CA ALA A 180 -13.21 -7.26 -7.36
C ALA A 180 -13.20 -6.91 -8.86
N ILE A 181 -12.24 -6.09 -9.30
CA ILE A 181 -12.07 -5.72 -10.71
C ILE A 181 -11.59 -6.92 -11.54
N VAL A 182 -10.61 -7.68 -11.02
CA VAL A 182 -10.01 -8.81 -11.74
C VAL A 182 -10.97 -10.01 -11.85
N ARG A 183 -11.94 -10.15 -10.95
CA ARG A 183 -12.92 -11.27 -10.96
C ARG A 183 -14.11 -11.05 -11.91
N ARG A 184 -14.18 -9.91 -12.57
CA ARG A 184 -15.20 -9.62 -13.60
C ARG A 184 -14.72 -10.06 -14.98
#